data_86a0b7c3e18f839e0c364be6a998f5db
#
_entry.id   86a0b7c3e18f839e0c364be6a998f5db
#
_cell.length_a   1.000
_cell.length_b   1.000
_cell.length_c   1.000
_cell.angle_alpha   90.00
_cell.angle_beta   90.00
_cell.angle_gamma   90.00
#
_symmetry.space_group_name_H-M   'P 1'
#
loop_
_entity.id
_entity.type
_entity.pdbx_description
1 polymer ?
#
loop_
_entity_poly.entity_id
_entity_poly.type
_entity_poly.pdbx_seq_one_letter_code
_entity_poly.pdbx_strand_id
1 'polypeptide(L)'
;MKFTEEQLKLYAAPLSETENQKCRNAIGMVRDALKELGFTDDAKEIKKMYEDTYAYSLEMRSLYGARKVRLFIQGSYANNTNVRTQSDVDIAVVREDAFTTEYRNASSGFPQFDEDYGFHVVEPAEKSFKDEVQECLVEKFGKDVERKNKSIKINGNSYRKDADTV
;
A
#
# COMPACT_ATOMS: atom_id res chain seq x y z
N MET A 1 -15.46 25.41 15.75
CA MET A 1 -16.60 24.64 15.21
C MET A 1 -16.97 23.60 16.27
N LYS A 2 -18.24 23.51 16.72
CA LYS A 2 -18.67 22.51 17.69
C LYS A 2 -19.46 21.44 16.94
N PHE A 3 -19.05 20.19 17.05
CA PHE A 3 -19.81 19.06 16.51
C PHE A 3 -20.98 18.72 17.42
N THR A 4 -22.12 18.34 16.85
CA THR A 4 -23.21 17.79 17.64
C THR A 4 -22.91 16.35 18.05
N GLU A 5 -23.56 15.86 19.08
CA GLU A 5 -23.41 14.46 19.53
C GLU A 5 -23.78 13.45 18.43
N GLU A 6 -24.78 13.78 17.63
CA GLU A 6 -25.19 12.96 16.48
C GLU A 6 -24.11 12.89 15.40
N GLN A 7 -23.45 14.02 15.10
CA GLN A 7 -22.32 14.04 14.17
C GLN A 7 -21.15 13.21 14.69
N LEU A 8 -20.84 13.30 15.98
CA LEU A 8 -19.78 12.49 16.59
C LEU A 8 -20.10 10.99 16.54
N LYS A 9 -21.34 10.60 16.82
CA LYS A 9 -21.79 9.20 16.68
C LYS A 9 -21.67 8.72 15.25
N LEU A 10 -22.03 9.55 14.26
CA LEU A 10 -21.90 9.20 12.85
C LEU A 10 -20.45 8.98 12.43
N TYR A 11 -19.53 9.84 12.88
CA TYR A 11 -18.10 9.74 12.57
C TYR A 11 -17.42 8.54 13.24
N ALA A 12 -17.86 8.19 14.45
CA ALA A 12 -17.35 7.05 15.20
C ALA A 12 -18.00 5.71 14.79
N ALA A 13 -19.01 5.73 13.95
CA ALA A 13 -19.67 4.49 13.52
C ALA A 13 -18.76 3.64 12.65
N PRO A 14 -18.81 2.30 12.74
CA PRO A 14 -18.10 1.40 11.85
C PRO A 14 -18.44 1.67 10.37
N LEU A 15 -17.55 1.31 9.47
CA LEU A 15 -17.84 1.37 8.04
C LEU A 15 -19.09 0.54 7.70
N SER A 16 -19.93 1.09 6.83
CA SER A 16 -20.98 0.29 6.18
C SER A 16 -20.34 -0.74 5.24
N GLU A 17 -21.10 -1.78 4.89
CA GLU A 17 -20.63 -2.78 3.93
C GLU A 17 -20.23 -2.15 2.59
N THR A 18 -20.98 -1.16 2.12
CA THR A 18 -20.67 -0.41 0.90
C THR A 18 -19.33 0.33 1.01
N GLU A 19 -19.03 0.96 2.15
CA GLU A 19 -17.77 1.66 2.37
C GLU A 19 -16.60 0.70 2.50
N ASN A 20 -16.81 -0.43 3.20
CA ASN A 20 -15.83 -1.51 3.27
C ASN A 20 -15.53 -2.07 1.87
N GLN A 21 -16.57 -2.28 1.04
CA GLN A 21 -16.37 -2.72 -0.34
C GLN A 21 -15.58 -1.71 -1.17
N LYS A 22 -15.81 -0.40 -0.99
CA LYS A 22 -15.01 0.64 -1.66
C LYS A 22 -13.52 0.62 -1.24
N CYS A 23 -13.22 0.28 0.00
CA CYS A 23 -11.83 0.08 0.45
C CYS A 23 -11.19 -1.14 -0.23
N ARG A 24 -11.92 -2.25 -0.32
CA ARG A 24 -11.47 -3.45 -1.04
C ARG A 24 -11.28 -3.18 -2.53
N ASN A 25 -12.16 -2.40 -3.12
CA ASN A 25 -12.03 -1.98 -4.51
C ASN A 25 -10.77 -1.13 -4.73
N ALA A 26 -10.44 -0.21 -3.80
CA ALA A 26 -9.26 0.62 -3.90
C ALA A 26 -7.98 -0.23 -3.95
N ILE A 27 -7.77 -1.15 -3.00
CA ILE A 27 -6.60 -2.03 -3.02
C ILE A 27 -6.62 -2.99 -4.23
N GLY A 28 -7.78 -3.50 -4.62
CA GLY A 28 -7.94 -4.34 -5.82
C GLY A 28 -7.53 -3.63 -7.10
N MET A 29 -7.85 -2.35 -7.21
CA MET A 29 -7.49 -1.54 -8.39
C MET A 29 -6.00 -1.22 -8.43
N VAL A 30 -5.34 -1.00 -7.29
CA VAL A 30 -3.88 -0.86 -7.22
C VAL A 30 -3.20 -2.18 -7.61
N ARG A 31 -3.69 -3.33 -7.09
CA ARG A 31 -3.26 -4.66 -7.54
C ARG A 31 -3.32 -4.80 -9.06
N ASP A 32 -4.46 -4.44 -9.64
CA ASP A 32 -4.68 -4.59 -11.08
C ASP A 32 -3.80 -3.63 -11.92
N ALA A 33 -3.42 -2.48 -11.37
CA ALA A 33 -2.42 -1.62 -11.99
C ALA A 33 -1.03 -2.24 -11.95
N LEU A 34 -0.63 -2.85 -10.83
CA LEU A 34 0.68 -3.51 -10.72
C LEU A 34 0.82 -4.74 -11.63
N LYS A 35 -0.28 -5.33 -12.11
CA LYS A 35 -0.23 -6.37 -13.14
C LYS A 35 0.35 -5.86 -14.46
N GLU A 36 0.18 -4.60 -14.79
CA GLU A 36 0.79 -3.98 -15.98
C GLU A 36 2.33 -3.89 -15.86
N LEU A 37 2.87 -3.88 -14.63
CA LEU A 37 4.31 -4.00 -14.38
C LEU A 37 4.81 -5.46 -14.39
N GLY A 38 3.97 -6.41 -14.78
CA GLY A 38 4.32 -7.83 -14.85
C GLY A 38 4.26 -8.57 -13.52
N PHE A 39 3.59 -8.01 -12.51
CA PHE A 39 3.31 -8.75 -11.27
C PHE A 39 2.07 -9.63 -11.42
N THR A 40 2.09 -10.79 -10.79
CA THR A 40 0.94 -11.69 -10.68
C THR A 40 0.60 -11.92 -9.21
N ASP A 41 -0.68 -12.08 -8.92
CA ASP A 41 -1.19 -12.46 -7.61
C ASP A 41 -1.38 -13.98 -7.46
N ASP A 42 -1.01 -14.76 -8.48
CA ASP A 42 -1.21 -16.21 -8.54
C ASP A 42 -2.65 -16.63 -8.20
N ALA A 43 -3.63 -15.82 -8.59
CA ALA A 43 -5.05 -15.96 -8.25
C ALA A 43 -5.35 -15.93 -6.73
N LYS A 44 -4.44 -15.37 -5.93
CA LYS A 44 -4.67 -15.19 -4.50
C LYS A 44 -5.70 -14.11 -4.23
N GLU A 45 -6.53 -14.36 -3.25
CA GLU A 45 -7.51 -13.37 -2.80
C GLU A 45 -6.87 -12.31 -1.90
N ILE A 46 -7.43 -11.10 -1.95
CA ILE A 46 -7.15 -10.05 -0.97
C ILE A 46 -7.76 -10.49 0.37
N LYS A 47 -6.90 -10.71 1.37
CA LYS A 47 -7.30 -11.24 2.67
C LYS A 47 -7.24 -10.18 3.76
N LYS A 48 -8.14 -10.28 4.74
CA LYS A 48 -7.99 -9.54 5.99
C LYS A 48 -6.74 -9.98 6.73
N MET A 49 -5.98 -9.03 7.26
CA MET A 49 -4.83 -9.30 8.14
C MET A 49 -5.29 -9.55 9.59
N TYR A 50 -6.33 -8.83 10.03
CA TYR A 50 -6.89 -8.89 11.38
C TYR A 50 -8.41 -8.83 11.28
N GLU A 51 -9.11 -9.69 12.02
CA GLU A 51 -10.58 -9.87 11.88
C GLU A 51 -11.36 -8.59 12.18
N ASP A 52 -10.96 -7.84 13.20
CA ASP A 52 -11.67 -6.65 13.69
C ASP A 52 -11.26 -5.34 12.99
N THR A 53 -10.53 -5.42 11.89
CA THR A 53 -10.02 -4.24 11.17
C THR A 53 -10.40 -4.25 9.69
N TYR A 54 -10.10 -3.15 9.01
CA TYR A 54 -10.17 -3.05 7.54
C TYR A 54 -8.78 -3.18 6.89
N ALA A 55 -7.85 -3.83 7.58
CA ALA A 55 -6.51 -4.14 7.09
C ALA A 55 -6.58 -5.34 6.12
N TYR A 56 -6.60 -5.05 4.84
CA TYR A 56 -6.51 -6.05 3.78
C TYR A 56 -5.08 -6.12 3.25
N SER A 57 -4.64 -7.30 2.83
CA SER A 57 -3.32 -7.50 2.22
C SER A 57 -3.33 -8.50 1.07
N LEU A 58 -2.33 -8.39 0.21
CA LEU A 58 -2.06 -9.29 -0.90
C LEU A 58 -0.57 -9.31 -1.20
N GLU A 59 -0.02 -10.48 -1.48
CA GLU A 59 1.33 -10.66 -2.03
C GLU A 59 1.26 -10.87 -3.54
N MET A 60 2.17 -10.24 -4.27
CA MET A 60 2.34 -10.42 -5.71
C MET A 60 3.80 -10.72 -6.04
N ARG A 61 4.03 -11.43 -7.13
CA ARG A 61 5.38 -11.77 -7.63
C ARG A 61 5.48 -11.43 -9.10
N SER A 62 6.67 -11.08 -9.57
CA SER A 62 6.89 -10.96 -11.00
C SER A 62 6.77 -12.32 -11.68
N LEU A 63 6.38 -12.33 -12.95
CA LEU A 63 6.24 -13.55 -13.75
C LEU A 63 7.51 -14.40 -13.77
N TYR A 64 8.68 -13.78 -13.66
CA TYR A 64 9.98 -14.45 -13.60
C TYR A 64 10.48 -14.70 -12.17
N GLY A 65 9.66 -14.45 -11.15
CA GLY A 65 9.93 -14.75 -9.74
C GLY A 65 10.98 -13.89 -9.04
N ALA A 66 11.66 -13.00 -9.76
CA ALA A 66 12.77 -12.21 -9.21
C ALA A 66 12.30 -11.05 -8.31
N ARG A 67 11.12 -10.48 -8.57
CA ARG A 67 10.57 -9.35 -7.81
C ARG A 67 9.36 -9.80 -6.99
N LYS A 68 9.28 -9.31 -5.76
CA LYS A 68 8.18 -9.58 -4.84
C LYS A 68 7.68 -8.29 -4.23
N VAL A 69 6.37 -8.09 -4.24
CA VAL A 69 5.71 -6.94 -3.62
C VAL A 69 4.58 -7.39 -2.73
N ARG A 70 4.36 -6.65 -1.65
CA ARG A 70 3.21 -6.79 -0.78
C ARG A 70 2.40 -5.51 -0.81
N LEU A 71 1.10 -5.65 -1.03
CA LEU A 71 0.13 -4.59 -0.87
C LEU A 71 -0.61 -4.80 0.44
N PHE A 72 -0.82 -3.73 1.19
CA PHE A 72 -1.72 -3.80 2.35
C PHE A 72 -2.28 -2.42 2.70
N ILE A 73 -3.48 -2.42 3.30
CA ILE A 73 -4.09 -1.23 3.86
C ILE A 73 -3.46 -0.99 5.23
N GLN A 74 -2.98 0.24 5.44
CA GLN A 74 -2.40 0.71 6.70
C GLN A 74 -3.16 1.92 7.24
N GLY A 75 -2.58 2.62 8.20
CA GLY A 75 -3.13 3.86 8.75
C GLY A 75 -4.41 3.67 9.55
N SER A 76 -5.34 4.59 9.39
CA SER A 76 -6.56 4.64 10.20
C SER A 76 -7.47 3.44 9.99
N TYR A 77 -7.52 2.88 8.78
CA TYR A 77 -8.33 1.70 8.48
C TYR A 77 -7.76 0.42 9.10
N ALA A 78 -6.43 0.28 9.15
CA ALA A 78 -5.78 -0.85 9.80
C ALA A 78 -5.91 -0.79 11.33
N ASN A 79 -5.93 0.41 11.88
CA ASN A 79 -6.02 0.64 13.32
C ASN A 79 -7.45 0.85 13.84
N ASN A 80 -8.44 0.78 12.97
CA ASN A 80 -9.85 1.02 13.27
C ASN A 80 -10.12 2.41 13.91
N THR A 81 -9.35 3.41 13.47
CA THR A 81 -9.43 4.81 13.92
C THR A 81 -9.91 5.76 12.83
N ASN A 82 -10.40 5.23 11.73
CA ASN A 82 -10.88 6.01 10.60
C ASN A 82 -12.16 6.81 10.94
N VAL A 83 -12.20 8.04 10.47
CA VAL A 83 -13.42 8.85 10.49
C VAL A 83 -14.25 8.46 9.27
N ARG A 84 -15.45 7.93 9.52
CA ARG A 84 -16.28 7.22 8.53
C ARG A 84 -16.43 7.94 7.22
N THR A 85 -16.51 9.11 7.01
CA THR A 85 -16.77 9.77 5.71
C THR A 85 -15.61 10.55 5.15
N GLN A 86 -14.50 10.66 5.88
CA GLN A 86 -13.44 11.63 5.58
C GLN A 86 -12.03 11.02 5.49
N SER A 87 -11.87 9.73 5.78
CA SER A 87 -10.55 9.11 5.72
C SER A 87 -10.26 8.55 4.33
N ASP A 88 -9.09 8.87 3.80
CA ASP A 88 -8.51 8.22 2.63
C ASP A 88 -8.00 6.83 3.01
N VAL A 89 -7.90 5.94 2.06
CA VAL A 89 -7.35 4.58 2.27
C VAL A 89 -5.85 4.62 2.02
N ASP A 90 -5.05 4.44 3.05
CA ASP A 90 -3.59 4.34 2.91
C ASP A 90 -3.22 2.93 2.43
N ILE A 91 -2.65 2.80 1.23
CA ILE A 91 -2.24 1.54 0.62
C ILE A 91 -0.71 1.51 0.53
N ALA A 92 -0.07 0.67 1.34
CA ALA A 92 1.35 0.43 1.20
C ALA A 92 1.62 -0.54 0.05
N VAL A 93 2.63 -0.21 -0.78
CA VAL A 93 3.19 -1.07 -1.82
C VAL A 93 4.65 -1.29 -1.49
N VAL A 94 4.96 -2.40 -0.87
CA VAL A 94 6.28 -2.69 -0.31
C VAL A 94 7.01 -3.71 -1.16
N ARG A 95 8.22 -3.38 -1.61
CA ARG A 95 9.14 -4.36 -2.19
C ARG A 95 9.68 -5.26 -1.09
N GLU A 96 9.62 -6.57 -1.31
CA GLU A 96 10.16 -7.57 -0.39
C GLU A 96 11.41 -8.29 -0.96
N ASP A 97 11.81 -7.93 -2.16
CA ASP A 97 12.99 -8.45 -2.86
C ASP A 97 14.24 -7.59 -2.66
N ALA A 98 14.12 -6.44 -2.02
CA ALA A 98 15.23 -5.53 -1.74
C ALA A 98 15.12 -4.97 -0.32
N PHE A 99 16.25 -4.75 0.32
CA PHE A 99 16.34 -4.15 1.63
C PHE A 99 17.61 -3.29 1.72
N THR A 100 17.64 -2.41 2.70
CA THR A 100 18.82 -1.62 3.03
C THR A 100 19.37 -2.10 4.36
N THR A 101 20.65 -2.36 4.43
CA THR A 101 21.34 -2.78 5.66
C THR A 101 21.71 -1.56 6.50
N GLU A 102 21.60 -1.70 7.82
CA GLU A 102 22.02 -0.66 8.76
C GLU A 102 22.76 -1.32 9.94
N TYR A 103 24.06 -1.05 10.02
CA TYR A 103 24.96 -1.65 11.03
C TYR A 103 25.24 -0.76 12.24
N ARG A 104 24.61 0.42 12.35
CA ARG A 104 24.87 1.41 13.41
C ARG A 104 24.81 0.84 14.83
N ASN A 105 23.95 -0.14 15.04
CA ASN A 105 23.70 -0.76 16.35
C ASN A 105 24.24 -2.19 16.43
N ALA A 106 25.01 -2.64 15.45
CA ALA A 106 25.64 -3.95 15.50
C ALA A 106 26.71 -3.96 16.62
N SER A 107 26.66 -4.98 17.48
CA SER A 107 27.71 -5.16 18.50
C SER A 107 29.03 -5.49 17.84
N SER A 108 30.14 -5.07 18.46
CA SER A 108 31.50 -5.17 17.93
C SER A 108 32.01 -6.58 17.59
N GLY A 109 31.22 -7.61 17.87
CA GLY A 109 31.53 -9.01 17.55
C GLY A 109 30.81 -9.54 16.29
N PHE A 110 30.01 -8.72 15.61
CA PHE A 110 29.31 -9.11 14.40
C PHE A 110 29.92 -8.45 13.18
N PRO A 111 29.92 -9.12 12.01
CA PRO A 111 30.31 -8.51 10.75
C PRO A 111 29.52 -7.21 10.48
N GLN A 112 30.17 -6.22 9.86
CA GLN A 112 29.59 -4.89 9.60
C GLN A 112 29.59 -4.51 8.12
N PHE A 113 29.77 -5.49 7.25
CA PHE A 113 29.79 -5.29 5.80
C PHE A 113 28.81 -6.27 5.14
N ASP A 114 28.17 -5.82 4.08
CA ASP A 114 27.17 -6.59 3.34
C ASP A 114 27.74 -7.92 2.81
N GLU A 115 29.00 -7.91 2.37
CA GLU A 115 29.69 -9.08 1.81
C GLU A 115 29.83 -10.21 2.84
N ASP A 116 30.01 -9.88 4.11
CA ASP A 116 30.15 -10.88 5.19
C ASP A 116 28.87 -11.70 5.40
N TYR A 117 27.72 -11.17 4.97
CA TYR A 117 26.41 -11.84 5.00
C TYR A 117 26.03 -12.42 3.64
N GLY A 118 26.89 -12.30 2.64
CA GLY A 118 26.60 -12.73 1.27
C GLY A 118 25.57 -11.85 0.54
N PHE A 119 25.37 -10.61 1.00
CA PHE A 119 24.52 -9.66 0.31
C PHE A 119 25.27 -9.01 -0.85
N HIS A 120 24.57 -8.75 -1.91
CA HIS A 120 25.09 -8.09 -3.09
C HIS A 120 24.46 -6.72 -3.27
N VAL A 121 25.30 -5.71 -3.52
CA VAL A 121 24.83 -4.38 -3.88
C VAL A 121 24.13 -4.48 -5.24
N VAL A 122 22.87 -4.07 -5.30
CA VAL A 122 22.14 -3.94 -6.55
C VAL A 122 22.38 -2.53 -7.09
N GLU A 123 22.84 -2.43 -8.34
CA GLU A 123 22.98 -1.15 -9.02
C GLU A 123 21.65 -0.38 -8.95
N PRO A 124 21.66 0.93 -8.65
CA PRO A 124 20.46 1.74 -8.66
C PRO A 124 19.78 1.65 -10.00
N ALA A 125 18.51 1.29 -10.02
CA ALA A 125 17.71 1.35 -11.24
C ALA A 125 17.60 2.81 -11.71
N GLU A 126 17.53 3.03 -13.03
CA GLU A 126 17.31 4.36 -13.61
C GLU A 126 16.06 5.05 -13.06
N LYS A 127 15.04 4.25 -12.72
CA LYS A 127 13.79 4.70 -12.11
C LYS A 127 13.65 4.12 -10.70
N SER A 128 13.19 4.95 -9.78
CA SER A 128 12.80 4.45 -8.47
C SER A 128 11.55 3.57 -8.56
N PHE A 129 11.40 2.64 -7.62
CA PHE A 129 10.18 1.82 -7.56
C PHE A 129 8.90 2.66 -7.43
N LYS A 130 8.98 3.80 -6.75
CA LYS A 130 7.87 4.77 -6.67
C LYS A 130 7.50 5.35 -8.05
N ASP A 131 8.48 5.58 -8.91
CA ASP A 131 8.25 6.08 -10.27
C ASP A 131 7.57 5.01 -11.13
N GLU A 132 8.00 3.76 -11.04
CA GLU A 132 7.36 2.62 -11.72
C GLU A 132 5.89 2.47 -11.28
N VAL A 133 5.63 2.51 -9.97
CA VAL A 133 4.27 2.43 -9.41
C VAL A 133 3.42 3.61 -9.90
N GLN A 134 3.97 4.83 -9.92
CA GLN A 134 3.26 5.99 -10.43
C GLN A 134 2.88 5.82 -11.91
N GLU A 135 3.79 5.38 -12.74
CA GLU A 135 3.55 5.21 -14.18
C GLU A 135 2.39 4.26 -14.43
N CYS A 136 2.36 3.09 -13.79
CA CYS A 136 1.27 2.14 -13.97
C CYS A 136 -0.07 2.65 -13.40
N LEU A 137 -0.03 3.42 -12.30
CA LEU A 137 -1.24 4.05 -11.77
C LEU A 137 -1.77 5.13 -12.71
N VAL A 138 -0.88 5.96 -13.30
CA VAL A 138 -1.28 6.98 -14.30
C VAL A 138 -1.82 6.32 -15.55
N GLU A 139 -1.21 5.25 -16.05
CA GLU A 139 -1.72 4.51 -17.20
C GLU A 139 -3.14 3.99 -16.95
N LYS A 140 -3.41 3.50 -15.75
CA LYS A 140 -4.71 2.91 -15.41
C LYS A 140 -5.78 3.93 -15.03
N PHE A 141 -5.43 4.99 -14.32
CA PHE A 141 -6.39 5.94 -13.73
C PHE A 141 -6.31 7.35 -14.32
N GLY A 142 -5.31 7.62 -15.15
CA GLY A 142 -5.15 8.88 -15.86
C GLY A 142 -5.11 10.09 -14.92
N LYS A 143 -6.00 11.03 -15.16
CA LYS A 143 -6.11 12.29 -14.39
C LYS A 143 -6.51 12.15 -12.92
N ASP A 144 -6.96 10.98 -12.51
CA ASP A 144 -7.31 10.72 -11.10
C ASP A 144 -6.08 10.49 -10.23
N VAL A 145 -4.88 10.42 -10.84
CA VAL A 145 -3.61 10.20 -10.12
C VAL A 145 -2.88 11.52 -9.92
N GLU A 146 -2.47 11.78 -8.69
CA GLU A 146 -1.67 12.94 -8.31
C GLU A 146 -0.44 12.49 -7.50
N ARG A 147 0.77 12.79 -8.00
CA ARG A 147 1.98 12.54 -7.24
C ARG A 147 2.15 13.56 -6.13
N LYS A 148 2.28 13.09 -4.91
CA LYS A 148 2.66 13.89 -3.74
C LYS A 148 4.10 13.57 -3.33
N ASN A 149 4.62 14.34 -2.37
CA ASN A 149 5.99 14.14 -1.89
C ASN A 149 6.19 12.71 -1.33
N LYS A 150 5.31 12.26 -0.45
CA LYS A 150 5.44 10.95 0.21
C LYS A 150 4.56 9.86 -0.40
N SER A 151 3.45 10.21 -1.04
CA SER A 151 2.47 9.27 -1.57
C SER A 151 2.14 9.56 -3.04
N ILE A 152 1.35 8.68 -3.62
CA ILE A 152 0.68 8.87 -4.90
C ILE A 152 -0.82 8.78 -4.61
N LYS A 153 -1.52 9.89 -4.72
CA LYS A 153 -2.97 9.94 -4.48
C LYS A 153 -3.72 9.43 -5.70
N ILE A 154 -4.75 8.63 -5.45
CA ILE A 154 -5.73 8.20 -6.44
C ILE A 154 -7.08 8.73 -5.99
N ASN A 155 -7.67 9.64 -6.74
CA ASN A 155 -8.97 10.22 -6.40
C ASN A 155 -10.08 9.17 -6.45
N GLY A 156 -10.94 9.20 -5.44
CA GLY A 156 -12.08 8.30 -5.31
C GLY A 156 -13.21 8.62 -6.30
N ASN A 157 -14.17 7.71 -6.36
CA ASN A 157 -15.39 7.86 -7.14
C ASN A 157 -16.54 7.04 -6.52
N SER A 158 -17.62 6.82 -7.26
CA SER A 158 -18.75 6.02 -6.77
C SER A 158 -18.36 4.57 -6.43
N TYR A 159 -17.31 4.02 -7.05
CA TYR A 159 -16.86 2.64 -6.93
C TYR A 159 -15.72 2.45 -5.90
N ARG A 160 -14.83 3.41 -5.73
CA ARG A 160 -13.69 3.35 -4.81
C ARG A 160 -13.60 4.59 -3.93
N LYS A 161 -12.96 4.45 -2.77
CA LYS A 161 -12.54 5.59 -1.93
C LYS A 161 -11.29 6.26 -2.52
N ASP A 162 -11.04 7.51 -2.07
CA ASP A 162 -9.74 8.13 -2.21
C ASP A 162 -8.68 7.23 -1.58
N ALA A 163 -7.55 7.08 -2.24
CA ALA A 163 -6.46 6.25 -1.77
C ALA A 163 -5.12 6.98 -1.89
N ASP A 164 -4.29 6.88 -0.88
CA ASP A 164 -2.89 7.28 -0.91
C ASP A 164 -2.01 6.02 -0.99
N THR A 165 -1.27 5.86 -2.09
CA THR A 165 -0.33 4.75 -2.31
C THR A 165 1.07 5.20 -1.89
N VAL A 166 1.71 4.45 -0.98
CA VAL A 166 2.99 4.81 -0.34
C VAL A 166 4.02 3.73 -0.58
#